data_283d8176a18c5447c0055077d06ffe01
#
_entry.id   283d8176a18c5447c0055077d06ffe01
#
_cell.length_a   1.000
_cell.length_b   1.000
_cell.length_c   1.000
_cell.angle_alpha   90.00
_cell.angle_beta   90.00
_cell.angle_gamma   90.00
#
_symmetry.space_group_name_H-M   'P 1'
#
loop_
_entity.id
_entity.type
_entity.pdbx_description
1 polymer ?
#
loop_
_entity_poly.entity_id
_entity_poly.type
_entity_poly.pdbx_seq_one_letter_code
_entity_poly.pdbx_strand_id
1 'polypeptide(L)'
;MKLSIWTYEGPPHVGAMRVATAMEKLHFVLHAPQGDTYADLLFTMIERGNKRPPVTYTTFQARDLGEDTADLFKKACKEAVERFQPEALLVGASCTAELIQDDPGGLADALNLEIPVIPLELPSYQRKENFGTDETFYQIVKALACTQEKTEKFSVNILGPTALGFRHRDDVRELKTILDDLNIDLNTVAPLGASPSSIKSLTKAHANVMLYPESSELACRWLKENFGMPFTEHTPIGINSTKDFIEELNKIRGVKDSFSDTSRLNFDWWSKSVDSNYFTGKRVFILEMQLMLLLHQELPRKRWHFR
;
A
#
# COMPACT_ATOMS: atom_id res chain seq x y z
N MET A 1 15.52 -13.24 -29.60
CA MET A 1 15.04 -13.82 -28.35
C MET A 1 13.81 -13.02 -27.92
N LYS A 2 12.62 -13.61 -27.89
CA LYS A 2 11.43 -12.94 -27.35
C LYS A 2 11.50 -13.12 -25.83
N LEU A 3 11.78 -12.04 -25.09
CA LEU A 3 11.67 -12.06 -23.64
C LEU A 3 10.19 -12.15 -23.28
N SER A 4 9.86 -12.99 -22.32
CA SER A 4 8.53 -12.95 -21.71
C SER A 4 8.41 -11.64 -20.94
N ILE A 5 7.40 -10.86 -21.31
CA ILE A 5 7.04 -9.62 -20.59
C ILE A 5 6.08 -9.89 -19.42
N TRP A 6 5.88 -11.16 -19.07
CA TRP A 6 5.07 -11.54 -17.93
C TRP A 6 5.91 -11.57 -16.67
N THR A 7 5.67 -10.61 -15.79
CA THR A 7 6.05 -10.74 -14.39
C THR A 7 4.93 -11.47 -13.66
N TYR A 8 5.28 -12.35 -12.71
CA TYR A 8 4.26 -12.94 -11.85
C TYR A 8 3.71 -11.85 -10.95
N GLU A 9 2.42 -11.63 -11.07
CA GLU A 9 1.66 -10.72 -10.24
C GLU A 9 0.35 -11.42 -9.89
N GLY A 10 0.02 -11.45 -8.60
CA GLY A 10 -1.17 -12.10 -8.09
C GLY A 10 -2.48 -11.46 -8.57
N PRO A 11 -3.62 -12.08 -8.29
CA PRO A 11 -4.92 -11.47 -8.53
C PRO A 11 -5.16 -10.29 -7.57
N PRO A 12 -6.08 -9.36 -7.89
CA PRO A 12 -6.25 -8.12 -7.14
C PRO A 12 -6.72 -8.34 -5.69
N HIS A 13 -7.43 -9.42 -5.37
CA HIS A 13 -7.80 -9.72 -3.98
C HIS A 13 -6.57 -9.97 -3.09
N VAL A 14 -5.44 -10.46 -3.63
CA VAL A 14 -4.17 -10.55 -2.90
C VAL A 14 -3.66 -9.15 -2.55
N GLY A 15 -3.82 -8.17 -3.45
CA GLY A 15 -3.53 -6.77 -3.16
C GLY A 15 -4.37 -6.21 -2.02
N ALA A 16 -5.68 -6.53 -2.00
CA ALA A 16 -6.55 -6.18 -0.87
C ALA A 16 -6.09 -6.84 0.45
N MET A 17 -5.66 -8.09 0.40
CA MET A 17 -5.09 -8.78 1.56
C MET A 17 -3.81 -8.12 2.07
N ARG A 18 -2.96 -7.56 1.18
CA ARG A 18 -1.77 -6.79 1.58
C ARG A 18 -2.14 -5.59 2.43
N VAL A 19 -3.16 -4.84 2.02
CA VAL A 19 -3.66 -3.68 2.76
C VAL A 19 -4.27 -4.12 4.09
N ALA A 20 -5.17 -5.10 4.07
CA ALA A 20 -5.82 -5.61 5.28
C ALA A 20 -4.82 -6.15 6.30
N THR A 21 -3.78 -6.88 5.84
CA THR A 21 -2.74 -7.43 6.73
C THR A 21 -1.85 -6.34 7.33
N ALA A 22 -1.64 -5.25 6.60
CA ALA A 22 -0.86 -4.11 7.08
C ALA A 22 -1.59 -3.27 8.13
N MET A 23 -2.92 -3.26 8.09
CA MET A 23 -3.75 -2.44 8.98
C MET A 23 -4.11 -3.17 10.29
N GLU A 24 -4.37 -2.37 11.32
CA GLU A 24 -4.91 -2.86 12.58
C GLU A 24 -6.43 -2.66 12.60
N LYS A 25 -7.15 -3.55 13.31
CA LYS A 25 -8.60 -3.48 13.52
C LYS A 25 -9.44 -3.39 12.23
N LEU A 26 -8.88 -3.82 11.12
CA LEU A 26 -9.56 -4.01 9.85
C LEU A 26 -9.68 -5.51 9.60
N HIS A 27 -10.82 -5.95 9.10
CA HIS A 27 -11.01 -7.35 8.73
C HIS A 27 -11.57 -7.46 7.32
N PHE A 28 -11.12 -8.46 6.57
CA PHE A 28 -11.54 -8.69 5.20
C PHE A 28 -12.36 -9.99 5.12
N VAL A 29 -13.58 -9.92 4.66
CA VAL A 29 -14.38 -11.10 4.30
C VAL A 29 -14.28 -11.30 2.80
N LEU A 30 -13.59 -12.35 2.41
CA LEU A 30 -13.36 -12.72 1.03
C LEU A 30 -14.33 -13.85 0.64
N HIS A 31 -15.24 -13.54 -0.29
CA HIS A 31 -16.07 -14.56 -0.91
C HIS A 31 -15.22 -15.43 -1.83
N ALA A 32 -14.94 -16.65 -1.42
CA ALA A 32 -13.94 -17.49 -2.06
C ALA A 32 -14.20 -18.99 -1.81
N PRO A 33 -13.82 -19.87 -2.75
CA PRO A 33 -13.81 -21.30 -2.50
C PRO A 33 -12.69 -21.69 -1.53
N GLN A 34 -12.75 -22.91 -1.00
CA GLN A 34 -11.76 -23.41 -0.07
C GLN A 34 -10.33 -23.38 -0.63
N GLY A 35 -10.14 -23.56 -1.95
CA GLY A 35 -8.84 -23.54 -2.59
C GLY A 35 -8.09 -22.22 -2.46
N ASP A 36 -8.77 -21.10 -2.37
CA ASP A 36 -8.16 -19.76 -2.33
C ASP A 36 -7.54 -19.40 -0.96
N THR A 37 -7.75 -20.26 0.06
CA THR A 37 -7.15 -20.06 1.39
C THR A 37 -5.62 -20.21 1.42
N TYR A 38 -5.00 -20.66 0.32
CA TYR A 38 -3.53 -20.77 0.21
C TYR A 38 -2.82 -19.43 0.42
N ALA A 39 -3.49 -18.32 0.12
CA ALA A 39 -2.94 -16.99 0.28
C ALA A 39 -2.53 -16.70 1.74
N ASP A 40 -3.27 -17.21 2.73
CA ASP A 40 -2.90 -17.09 4.15
C ASP A 40 -1.52 -17.67 4.45
N LEU A 41 -1.18 -18.80 3.84
CA LEU A 41 0.12 -19.42 4.02
C LEU A 41 1.23 -18.52 3.45
N LEU A 42 1.00 -17.93 2.27
CA LEU A 42 1.94 -17.01 1.63
C LEU A 42 2.25 -15.82 2.56
N PHE A 43 1.22 -15.15 3.08
CA PHE A 43 1.38 -14.03 3.99
C PHE A 43 2.09 -14.43 5.29
N THR A 44 1.70 -15.54 5.89
CA THR A 44 2.31 -16.03 7.12
C THR A 44 3.80 -16.35 6.94
N MET A 45 4.18 -16.94 5.80
CA MET A 45 5.57 -17.30 5.51
C MET A 45 6.46 -16.07 5.20
N ILE A 46 5.95 -15.08 4.49
CA ILE A 46 6.74 -13.92 4.06
C ILE A 46 6.81 -12.87 5.17
N GLU A 47 5.66 -12.49 5.75
CA GLU A 47 5.62 -11.48 6.80
C GLU A 47 6.27 -11.93 8.10
N ARG A 48 6.28 -13.26 8.35
CA ARG A 48 6.82 -13.85 9.59
C ARG A 48 6.28 -13.20 10.86
N GLY A 49 5.07 -12.68 10.77
CA GLY A 49 4.36 -12.10 11.90
C GLY A 49 3.78 -13.19 12.82
N ASN A 50 3.49 -12.82 14.06
CA ASN A 50 2.87 -13.72 15.03
C ASN A 50 1.34 -13.85 14.83
N LYS A 51 0.78 -13.17 13.83
CA LYS A 51 -0.66 -13.13 13.55
C LYS A 51 -0.92 -13.63 12.13
N ARG A 52 -2.03 -14.32 11.95
CA ARG A 52 -2.56 -14.62 10.62
C ARG A 52 -3.09 -13.36 9.96
N PRO A 53 -3.16 -13.31 8.62
CA PRO A 53 -3.88 -12.27 7.91
C PRO A 53 -5.31 -12.12 8.46
N PRO A 54 -5.82 -10.89 8.63
CA PRO A 54 -7.17 -10.65 9.13
C PRO A 54 -8.22 -10.89 8.04
N VAL A 55 -8.28 -12.13 7.54
CA VAL A 55 -9.15 -12.53 6.43
C VAL A 55 -10.03 -13.70 6.85
N THR A 56 -11.32 -13.61 6.56
CA THR A 56 -12.29 -14.72 6.66
C THR A 56 -12.74 -15.09 5.26
N TYR A 57 -12.66 -16.37 4.93
CA TYR A 57 -13.11 -16.90 3.64
C TYR A 57 -14.45 -17.60 3.83
N THR A 58 -15.33 -17.49 2.85
CA THR A 58 -16.60 -18.23 2.85
C THR A 58 -16.40 -19.73 2.66
N THR A 59 -15.30 -20.12 2.02
CA THR A 59 -14.89 -21.53 1.78
C THR A 59 -15.96 -22.37 1.10
N PHE A 60 -16.74 -21.78 0.19
CA PHE A 60 -17.77 -22.50 -0.55
C PHE A 60 -17.18 -23.67 -1.38
N GLN A 61 -17.97 -24.70 -1.58
CA GLN A 61 -17.63 -25.89 -2.35
C GLN A 61 -18.62 -26.09 -3.51
N ALA A 62 -18.30 -27.01 -4.40
CA ALA A 62 -19.17 -27.31 -5.56
C ALA A 62 -20.62 -27.65 -5.17
N ARG A 63 -20.85 -28.29 -4.02
CA ARG A 63 -22.18 -28.59 -3.53
C ARG A 63 -22.98 -27.33 -3.15
N ASP A 64 -22.27 -26.30 -2.65
CA ASP A 64 -22.90 -25.06 -2.19
C ASP A 64 -23.34 -24.18 -3.37
N LEU A 65 -22.81 -24.43 -4.59
CA LEU A 65 -23.24 -23.74 -5.82
C LEU A 65 -24.67 -24.12 -6.26
N GLY A 66 -25.20 -25.21 -5.73
CA GLY A 66 -26.60 -25.62 -5.92
C GLY A 66 -27.56 -25.05 -4.89
N GLU A 67 -27.05 -24.37 -3.87
CA GLU A 67 -27.76 -23.71 -2.80
C GLU A 67 -27.52 -22.19 -2.85
N ASP A 68 -27.90 -21.46 -1.80
CA ASP A 68 -27.70 -20.01 -1.74
C ASP A 68 -26.32 -19.68 -1.14
N THR A 69 -25.33 -19.39 -2.01
CA THR A 69 -23.98 -18.94 -1.60
C THR A 69 -23.99 -17.59 -0.88
N ALA A 70 -25.05 -16.79 -1.10
CA ALA A 70 -25.23 -15.51 -0.42
C ALA A 70 -25.42 -15.67 1.09
N ASP A 71 -26.09 -16.73 1.52
CA ASP A 71 -26.27 -17.00 2.96
C ASP A 71 -24.97 -17.39 3.64
N LEU A 72 -24.10 -18.13 2.94
CA LEU A 72 -22.74 -18.42 3.43
C LEU A 72 -21.95 -17.13 3.63
N PHE A 73 -22.03 -16.21 2.67
CA PHE A 73 -21.34 -14.93 2.75
C PHE A 73 -21.86 -14.06 3.91
N LYS A 74 -23.19 -13.92 4.03
CA LYS A 74 -23.81 -13.16 5.13
C LYS A 74 -23.43 -13.73 6.50
N LYS A 75 -23.40 -15.06 6.63
CA LYS A 75 -22.96 -15.74 7.85
C LYS A 75 -21.51 -15.43 8.15
N ALA A 76 -20.62 -15.53 7.17
CA ALA A 76 -19.20 -15.22 7.32
C ALA A 76 -18.96 -13.78 7.79
N CYS A 77 -19.71 -12.81 7.26
CA CYS A 77 -19.64 -11.41 7.70
C CYS A 77 -20.03 -11.25 9.17
N LYS A 78 -21.15 -11.84 9.60
CA LYS A 78 -21.60 -11.78 11.00
C LYS A 78 -20.59 -12.41 11.95
N GLU A 79 -20.13 -13.61 11.64
CA GLU A 79 -19.13 -14.34 12.45
C GLU A 79 -17.80 -13.57 12.52
N ALA A 80 -17.38 -12.92 11.42
CA ALA A 80 -16.17 -12.12 11.41
C ALA A 80 -16.29 -10.92 12.36
N VAL A 81 -17.42 -10.21 12.33
CA VAL A 81 -17.67 -9.05 13.22
C VAL A 81 -17.74 -9.50 14.68
N GLU A 82 -18.47 -10.55 14.98
CA GLU A 82 -18.62 -11.06 16.36
C GLU A 82 -17.26 -11.54 16.93
N ARG A 83 -16.48 -12.24 16.12
CA ARG A 83 -15.23 -12.87 16.56
C ARG A 83 -14.08 -11.90 16.68
N PHE A 84 -13.91 -11.01 15.70
CA PHE A 84 -12.72 -10.17 15.58
C PHE A 84 -12.95 -8.73 16.00
N GLN A 85 -14.20 -8.30 16.13
CA GLN A 85 -14.61 -6.95 16.56
C GLN A 85 -13.82 -5.84 15.82
N PRO A 86 -13.80 -5.85 14.48
CA PRO A 86 -13.07 -4.85 13.72
C PRO A 86 -13.76 -3.48 13.80
N GLU A 87 -13.00 -2.41 13.57
CA GLU A 87 -13.54 -1.04 13.42
C GLU A 87 -14.16 -0.80 12.03
N ALA A 88 -13.78 -1.61 11.02
CA ALA A 88 -14.37 -1.61 9.67
C ALA A 88 -14.20 -2.99 9.03
N LEU A 89 -15.08 -3.31 8.10
CA LEU A 89 -15.09 -4.56 7.34
C LEU A 89 -14.84 -4.28 5.85
N LEU A 90 -13.86 -4.95 5.26
CA LEU A 90 -13.75 -5.03 3.82
C LEU A 90 -14.54 -6.25 3.33
N VAL A 91 -15.17 -6.15 2.19
CA VAL A 91 -15.87 -7.27 1.54
C VAL A 91 -15.53 -7.31 0.06
N GLY A 92 -15.36 -8.51 -0.49
CA GLY A 92 -15.01 -8.66 -1.89
C GLY A 92 -15.03 -10.12 -2.33
N ALA A 93 -14.83 -10.35 -3.63
CA ALA A 93 -14.80 -11.65 -4.25
C ALA A 93 -13.39 -12.04 -4.70
N SER A 94 -13.08 -13.35 -4.63
CA SER A 94 -11.91 -13.91 -5.29
C SER A 94 -12.15 -14.09 -6.79
N CYS A 95 -11.09 -14.39 -7.55
CA CYS A 95 -11.21 -14.66 -8.98
C CYS A 95 -12.19 -15.81 -9.30
N THR A 96 -12.30 -16.79 -8.43
CA THR A 96 -13.25 -17.91 -8.60
C THR A 96 -14.67 -17.47 -8.29
N ALA A 97 -14.86 -16.68 -7.22
CA ALA A 97 -16.18 -16.18 -6.84
C ALA A 97 -16.75 -15.16 -7.84
N GLU A 98 -15.89 -14.40 -8.51
CA GLU A 98 -16.31 -13.47 -9.58
C GLU A 98 -17.09 -14.18 -10.69
N LEU A 99 -16.81 -15.47 -10.95
CA LEU A 99 -17.52 -16.25 -11.98
C LEU A 99 -18.95 -16.63 -11.58
N ILE A 100 -19.26 -16.70 -10.29
CA ILE A 100 -20.62 -17.01 -9.82
C ILE A 100 -21.50 -15.76 -9.72
N GLN A 101 -20.91 -14.58 -9.93
CA GLN A 101 -21.61 -13.29 -9.99
C GLN A 101 -22.38 -12.90 -8.73
N ASP A 102 -21.99 -13.42 -7.57
CA ASP A 102 -22.51 -12.89 -6.32
C ASP A 102 -22.00 -11.46 -6.11
N ASP A 103 -22.82 -10.62 -5.51
CA ASP A 103 -22.49 -9.24 -5.15
C ASP A 103 -22.16 -9.14 -3.65
N PRO A 104 -20.89 -9.29 -3.23
CA PRO A 104 -20.51 -9.18 -1.82
C PRO A 104 -20.87 -7.85 -1.18
N GLY A 105 -20.82 -6.75 -1.95
CA GLY A 105 -21.16 -5.42 -1.48
C GLY A 105 -22.66 -5.32 -1.11
N GLY A 106 -23.52 -5.60 -2.05
CA GLY A 106 -24.95 -5.57 -1.81
C GLY A 106 -25.42 -6.57 -0.75
N LEU A 107 -24.78 -7.75 -0.69
CA LEU A 107 -25.08 -8.74 0.34
C LEU A 107 -24.69 -8.26 1.75
N ALA A 108 -23.55 -7.56 1.87
CA ALA A 108 -23.10 -7.04 3.14
C ALA A 108 -23.93 -5.83 3.60
N ASP A 109 -24.32 -4.96 2.69
CA ASP A 109 -25.20 -3.83 2.97
C ASP A 109 -26.58 -4.27 3.54
N ALA A 110 -27.09 -5.39 3.02
CA ALA A 110 -28.35 -5.97 3.53
C ALA A 110 -28.27 -6.48 4.97
N LEU A 111 -27.07 -6.62 5.56
CA LEU A 111 -26.89 -7.05 6.95
C LEU A 111 -27.07 -5.92 7.97
N ASN A 112 -27.02 -4.66 7.54
CA ASN A 112 -27.11 -3.48 8.41
C ASN A 112 -26.16 -3.59 9.62
N LEU A 113 -24.88 -3.87 9.38
CA LEU A 113 -23.87 -3.97 10.43
C LEU A 113 -23.62 -2.60 11.07
N GLU A 114 -23.32 -2.57 12.37
CA GLU A 114 -23.04 -1.32 13.11
C GLU A 114 -21.70 -0.66 12.74
N ILE A 115 -20.83 -1.38 12.03
CA ILE A 115 -19.52 -0.89 11.59
C ILE A 115 -19.54 -0.57 10.09
N PRO A 116 -18.68 0.34 9.63
CA PRO A 116 -18.52 0.61 8.20
C PRO A 116 -18.15 -0.65 7.41
N VAL A 117 -18.90 -0.92 6.36
CA VAL A 117 -18.61 -1.96 5.37
C VAL A 117 -18.11 -1.30 4.10
N ILE A 118 -16.97 -1.74 3.59
CA ILE A 118 -16.31 -1.17 2.41
C ILE A 118 -16.28 -2.26 1.33
N PRO A 119 -17.14 -2.18 0.33
CA PRO A 119 -17.15 -3.12 -0.77
C PRO A 119 -15.98 -2.84 -1.71
N LEU A 120 -15.36 -3.92 -2.20
CA LEU A 120 -14.23 -3.88 -3.11
C LEU A 120 -14.61 -4.52 -4.46
N GLU A 121 -14.54 -3.74 -5.52
CA GLU A 121 -14.66 -4.23 -6.89
C GLU A 121 -13.26 -4.57 -7.43
N LEU A 122 -12.94 -5.85 -7.47
CA LEU A 122 -11.61 -6.36 -7.77
C LEU A 122 -11.65 -7.29 -9.01
N PRO A 123 -11.76 -6.74 -10.24
CA PRO A 123 -11.94 -7.53 -11.44
C PRO A 123 -10.70 -8.35 -11.78
N SER A 124 -10.65 -9.58 -11.31
CA SER A 124 -9.47 -10.47 -11.31
C SER A 124 -8.99 -10.86 -12.71
N TYR A 125 -9.90 -10.88 -13.68
CA TYR A 125 -9.55 -11.22 -15.06
C TYR A 125 -9.03 -10.04 -15.88
N GLN A 126 -9.17 -8.82 -15.35
CA GLN A 126 -8.75 -7.59 -16.03
C GLN A 126 -7.59 -6.89 -15.32
N ARG A 127 -7.47 -7.05 -14.02
CA ARG A 127 -6.54 -6.34 -13.16
C ARG A 127 -5.68 -7.30 -12.32
N LYS A 128 -4.61 -6.77 -11.76
CA LYS A 128 -3.61 -7.52 -11.01
C LYS A 128 -3.44 -6.97 -9.59
N GLU A 129 -2.50 -7.54 -8.86
CA GLU A 129 -2.28 -7.30 -7.43
C GLU A 129 -2.05 -5.83 -7.08
N ASN A 130 -1.21 -5.10 -7.85
CA ASN A 130 -0.94 -3.69 -7.58
C ASN A 130 -2.20 -2.83 -7.69
N PHE A 131 -3.02 -3.07 -8.72
CA PHE A 131 -4.33 -2.41 -8.82
C PHE A 131 -5.19 -2.71 -7.57
N GLY A 132 -5.25 -3.97 -7.16
CA GLY A 132 -6.03 -4.35 -5.96
C GLY A 132 -5.52 -3.68 -4.69
N THR A 133 -4.21 -3.45 -4.58
CA THR A 133 -3.60 -2.76 -3.44
C THR A 133 -4.00 -1.28 -3.42
N ASP A 134 -3.79 -0.57 -4.52
CA ASP A 134 -4.07 0.87 -4.63
C ASP A 134 -5.58 1.16 -4.51
N GLU A 135 -6.41 0.40 -5.23
CA GLU A 135 -7.86 0.51 -5.18
C GLU A 135 -8.41 0.26 -3.77
N THR A 136 -7.94 -0.79 -3.09
CA THR A 136 -8.38 -1.10 -1.73
C THR A 136 -8.04 0.03 -0.75
N PHE A 137 -6.81 0.52 -0.80
CA PHE A 137 -6.41 1.62 0.07
C PHE A 137 -7.20 2.90 -0.25
N TYR A 138 -7.42 3.18 -1.53
CA TYR A 138 -8.27 4.29 -1.97
C TYR A 138 -9.70 4.18 -1.42
N GLN A 139 -10.35 3.01 -1.55
CA GLN A 139 -11.72 2.83 -1.05
C GLN A 139 -11.80 2.99 0.48
N ILE A 140 -10.80 2.51 1.22
CA ILE A 140 -10.71 2.72 2.67
C ILE A 140 -10.61 4.22 3.00
N VAL A 141 -9.71 4.94 2.32
CA VAL A 141 -9.53 6.39 2.54
C VAL A 141 -10.79 7.15 2.17
N LYS A 142 -11.41 6.84 1.04
CA LYS A 142 -12.65 7.45 0.57
C LYS A 142 -13.82 7.25 1.54
N ALA A 143 -13.93 6.06 2.12
CA ALA A 143 -15.03 5.72 3.02
C ALA A 143 -14.84 6.33 4.42
N LEU A 144 -13.62 6.51 4.89
CA LEU A 144 -13.33 6.82 6.28
C LEU A 144 -12.77 8.23 6.52
N ALA A 145 -12.04 8.82 5.55
CA ALA A 145 -11.43 10.13 5.75
C ALA A 145 -12.50 11.20 5.93
N CYS A 146 -12.31 12.06 6.92
CA CYS A 146 -13.21 13.16 7.21
C CYS A 146 -12.41 14.44 7.52
N THR A 147 -13.03 15.59 7.36
CA THR A 147 -12.41 16.88 7.68
C THR A 147 -12.06 16.95 9.16
N GLN A 148 -10.79 17.28 9.45
CA GLN A 148 -10.25 17.48 10.80
C GLN A 148 -9.49 18.81 10.85
N GLU A 149 -9.34 19.37 12.04
CA GLU A 149 -8.47 20.54 12.25
C GLU A 149 -7.01 20.16 12.02
N LYS A 150 -6.27 21.02 11.33
CA LYS A 150 -4.83 20.80 11.09
C LYS A 150 -4.05 20.85 12.39
N THR A 151 -2.97 20.09 12.44
CA THR A 151 -1.99 20.19 13.53
C THR A 151 -1.35 21.58 13.57
N GLU A 152 -0.95 22.05 14.75
CA GLU A 152 -0.30 23.37 14.89
C GLU A 152 1.03 23.43 14.14
N LYS A 153 1.82 22.36 14.23
CA LYS A 153 3.07 22.20 13.48
C LYS A 153 2.82 21.55 12.14
N PHE A 154 3.67 21.89 11.16
CA PHE A 154 3.63 21.21 9.88
C PHE A 154 3.86 19.72 10.05
N SER A 155 2.92 18.95 9.57
CA SER A 155 2.94 17.49 9.68
C SER A 155 2.57 16.83 8.36
N VAL A 156 3.03 15.59 8.20
CA VAL A 156 2.78 14.78 7.00
C VAL A 156 2.26 13.39 7.37
N ASN A 157 1.58 12.75 6.42
CA ASN A 157 1.34 11.32 6.45
C ASN A 157 2.35 10.63 5.53
N ILE A 158 2.72 9.39 5.83
CA ILE A 158 3.45 8.49 4.93
C ILE A 158 2.42 7.49 4.39
N LEU A 159 2.18 7.51 3.08
CA LEU A 159 1.19 6.65 2.44
C LEU A 159 1.85 5.64 1.50
N GLY A 160 1.34 4.41 1.49
CA GLY A 160 1.73 3.36 0.56
C GLY A 160 2.32 2.09 1.15
N PRO A 161 3.05 2.09 2.29
CA PRO A 161 3.66 0.86 2.78
C PRO A 161 2.59 -0.16 3.20
N THR A 162 2.66 -1.37 2.60
CA THR A 162 1.74 -2.48 2.82
C THR A 162 2.47 -3.73 3.27
N ALA A 163 1.74 -4.79 3.62
CA ALA A 163 2.33 -6.11 3.81
C ALA A 163 2.97 -6.64 2.51
N LEU A 164 3.88 -7.59 2.61
CA LEU A 164 4.68 -8.19 1.53
C LEU A 164 5.59 -7.20 0.78
N GLY A 165 5.68 -5.95 1.19
CA GLY A 165 6.60 -4.98 0.59
C GLY A 165 8.07 -5.33 0.90
N PHE A 166 8.95 -5.18 -0.11
CA PHE A 166 10.38 -5.41 0.10
C PHE A 166 10.96 -4.33 1.00
N ARG A 167 11.45 -4.71 2.19
CA ARG A 167 12.05 -3.81 3.19
C ARG A 167 11.22 -2.58 3.60
N HIS A 168 9.93 -2.59 3.34
CA HIS A 168 9.03 -1.46 3.59
C HIS A 168 9.10 -0.87 5.02
N ARG A 169 9.41 -1.71 6.03
CA ARG A 169 9.58 -1.24 7.41
C ARG A 169 10.88 -0.47 7.61
N ASP A 170 11.93 -0.84 6.88
CA ASP A 170 13.20 -0.11 6.90
C ASP A 170 13.04 1.23 6.20
N ASP A 171 12.38 1.26 5.04
CA ASP A 171 12.11 2.48 4.29
C ASP A 171 11.31 3.50 5.13
N VAL A 172 10.28 3.02 5.84
CA VAL A 172 9.52 3.89 6.77
C VAL A 172 10.40 4.40 7.90
N ARG A 173 11.34 3.60 8.43
CA ARG A 173 12.25 4.02 9.49
C ARG A 173 13.21 5.11 9.01
N GLU A 174 13.83 4.91 7.85
CA GLU A 174 14.72 5.90 7.24
C GLU A 174 13.99 7.20 6.92
N LEU A 175 12.77 7.09 6.37
CA LEU A 175 11.96 8.26 6.07
C LEU A 175 11.58 9.04 7.33
N LYS A 176 11.25 8.36 8.44
CA LYS A 176 11.03 9.01 9.74
C LYS A 176 12.27 9.80 10.18
N THR A 177 13.45 9.21 10.04
CA THR A 177 14.70 9.91 10.37
C THR A 177 14.88 11.18 9.53
N ILE A 178 14.59 11.13 8.22
CA ILE A 178 14.64 12.31 7.35
C ILE A 178 13.63 13.37 7.80
N LEU A 179 12.41 12.99 8.16
CA LEU A 179 11.38 13.93 8.63
C LEU A 179 11.77 14.59 9.97
N ASP A 180 12.29 13.80 10.90
CA ASP A 180 12.79 14.28 12.20
C ASP A 180 13.91 15.32 12.00
N ASP A 181 14.82 15.04 11.09
CA ASP A 181 15.92 15.92 10.72
C ASP A 181 15.45 17.23 10.09
N LEU A 182 14.36 17.20 9.34
CA LEU A 182 13.72 18.36 8.76
C LEU A 182 12.77 19.09 9.74
N ASN A 183 12.64 18.59 10.98
CA ASN A 183 11.70 19.07 11.98
C ASN A 183 10.25 19.09 11.43
N ILE A 184 9.84 18.00 10.80
CA ILE A 184 8.50 17.75 10.24
C ILE A 184 7.83 16.66 11.07
N ASP A 185 6.68 16.96 11.66
CA ASP A 185 5.95 16.00 12.47
C ASP A 185 5.29 14.92 11.60
N LEU A 186 5.34 13.68 12.04
CA LEU A 186 4.63 12.57 11.42
C LEU A 186 3.25 12.39 12.06
N ASN A 187 2.18 12.53 11.27
CA ASN A 187 0.82 12.29 11.75
C ASN A 187 0.47 10.79 11.70
N THR A 188 0.59 10.16 10.54
CA THR A 188 0.19 8.75 10.35
C THR A 188 1.04 8.08 9.28
N VAL A 189 1.33 6.80 9.48
CA VAL A 189 1.81 5.88 8.43
C VAL A 189 0.63 5.00 8.04
N ALA A 190 0.29 4.92 6.77
CA ALA A 190 -0.83 4.11 6.30
C ALA A 190 -0.54 3.48 4.92
N PRO A 191 -1.04 2.27 4.66
CA PRO A 191 -1.81 1.36 5.53
C PRO A 191 -1.03 0.76 6.70
N LEU A 192 0.30 0.68 6.63
CA LEU A 192 1.15 -0.03 7.60
C LEU A 192 0.96 0.49 9.03
N GLY A 193 0.38 -0.34 9.89
CA GLY A 193 0.15 -0.02 11.30
C GLY A 193 -1.01 0.95 11.57
N ALA A 194 -1.72 1.40 10.53
CA ALA A 194 -2.88 2.26 10.69
C ALA A 194 -4.13 1.46 11.03
N SER A 195 -5.03 2.08 11.80
CA SER A 195 -6.40 1.58 12.04
C SER A 195 -7.42 2.40 11.22
N PRO A 196 -8.67 1.95 11.08
CA PRO A 196 -9.75 2.77 10.53
C PRO A 196 -9.89 4.13 11.21
N SER A 197 -9.68 4.20 12.53
CA SER A 197 -9.64 5.44 13.29
C SER A 197 -8.46 6.35 12.88
N SER A 198 -7.29 5.78 12.57
CA SER A 198 -6.14 6.54 12.06
C SER A 198 -6.43 7.13 10.68
N ILE A 199 -7.15 6.40 9.81
CA ILE A 199 -7.55 6.91 8.49
C ILE A 199 -8.48 8.13 8.61
N LYS A 200 -9.40 8.13 9.57
CA LYS A 200 -10.24 9.30 9.85
C LYS A 200 -9.43 10.56 10.19
N SER A 201 -8.23 10.38 10.73
CA SER A 201 -7.34 11.48 11.14
C SER A 201 -6.30 11.90 10.10
N LEU A 202 -6.29 11.32 8.90
CA LEU A 202 -5.32 11.67 7.85
C LEU A 202 -5.35 13.16 7.51
N THR A 203 -6.52 13.76 7.51
CA THR A 203 -6.71 15.17 7.14
C THR A 203 -6.18 16.17 8.19
N LYS A 204 -5.72 15.72 9.35
CA LYS A 204 -4.98 16.54 10.31
C LYS A 204 -3.60 16.96 9.79
N ALA A 205 -2.99 16.15 8.93
CA ALA A 205 -1.71 16.47 8.32
C ALA A 205 -1.85 17.53 7.24
N HIS A 206 -0.77 18.27 6.99
CA HIS A 206 -0.71 19.32 5.97
C HIS A 206 -0.47 18.76 4.57
N ALA A 207 0.28 17.66 4.47
CA ALA A 207 0.64 17.03 3.21
C ALA A 207 0.76 15.50 3.37
N ASN A 208 0.89 14.81 2.24
CA ASN A 208 1.15 13.38 2.20
C ASN A 208 2.50 13.11 1.53
N VAL A 209 3.26 12.17 2.06
CA VAL A 209 4.41 11.58 1.40
C VAL A 209 3.92 10.31 0.71
N MET A 210 3.91 10.31 -0.62
CA MET A 210 3.58 9.13 -1.42
C MET A 210 4.84 8.28 -1.54
N LEU A 211 4.97 7.30 -0.64
CA LEU A 211 6.19 6.47 -0.60
C LEU A 211 6.19 5.40 -1.69
N TYR A 212 5.05 4.78 -1.94
CA TYR A 212 4.86 3.76 -2.98
C TYR A 212 3.66 4.11 -3.85
N PRO A 213 3.89 4.71 -5.04
CA PRO A 213 2.81 5.11 -5.94
C PRO A 213 1.86 3.97 -6.31
N GLU A 214 2.41 2.76 -6.54
CA GLU A 214 1.65 1.57 -6.91
C GLU A 214 0.63 1.10 -5.87
N SER A 215 0.63 1.68 -4.68
CA SER A 215 -0.25 1.31 -3.57
C SER A 215 -0.92 2.49 -2.88
N SER A 216 -0.72 3.73 -3.37
CA SER A 216 -1.28 4.91 -2.72
C SER A 216 -1.55 6.10 -3.64
N GLU A 217 -1.34 5.96 -4.96
CA GLU A 217 -1.52 7.08 -5.88
C GLU A 217 -2.99 7.54 -5.92
N LEU A 218 -3.94 6.62 -6.02
CA LEU A 218 -5.37 6.95 -6.04
C LEU A 218 -5.80 7.66 -4.75
N ALA A 219 -5.35 7.17 -3.60
CA ALA A 219 -5.65 7.79 -2.31
C ALA A 219 -5.05 9.19 -2.18
N CYS A 220 -3.79 9.39 -2.60
CA CYS A 220 -3.13 10.70 -2.58
C CYS A 220 -3.83 11.72 -3.49
N ARG A 221 -4.19 11.31 -4.71
CA ARG A 221 -4.93 12.17 -5.65
C ARG A 221 -6.30 12.56 -5.09
N TRP A 222 -7.03 11.61 -4.56
CA TRP A 222 -8.34 11.85 -3.97
C TRP A 222 -8.26 12.80 -2.76
N LEU A 223 -7.27 12.61 -1.86
CA LEU A 223 -7.05 13.52 -0.72
C LEU A 223 -6.69 14.93 -1.18
N LYS A 224 -5.93 15.06 -2.27
CA LYS A 224 -5.63 16.38 -2.88
C LYS A 224 -6.88 17.05 -3.43
N GLU A 225 -7.71 16.32 -4.17
CA GLU A 225 -8.92 16.83 -4.80
C GLU A 225 -10.00 17.23 -3.79
N ASN A 226 -10.21 16.40 -2.74
CA ASN A 226 -11.32 16.59 -1.82
C ASN A 226 -10.96 17.40 -0.56
N PHE A 227 -9.70 17.39 -0.13
CA PHE A 227 -9.23 18.07 1.09
C PHE A 227 -8.09 19.08 0.82
N GLY A 228 -7.71 19.27 -0.43
CA GLY A 228 -6.62 20.19 -0.79
C GLY A 228 -5.25 19.77 -0.24
N MET A 229 -5.03 18.49 0.10
CA MET A 229 -3.80 18.00 0.67
C MET A 229 -2.78 17.71 -0.43
N PRO A 230 -1.68 18.49 -0.55
CA PRO A 230 -0.62 18.19 -1.50
C PRO A 230 0.08 16.88 -1.13
N PHE A 231 0.73 16.27 -2.11
CA PHE A 231 1.55 15.08 -1.88
C PHE A 231 2.86 15.17 -2.68
N THR A 232 3.90 14.45 -2.20
CA THR A 232 5.18 14.35 -2.89
C THR A 232 5.10 13.34 -4.03
N GLU A 233 5.73 13.67 -5.16
CA GLU A 233 5.82 12.78 -6.33
C GLU A 233 7.17 12.04 -6.38
N HIS A 234 8.20 12.58 -5.69
CA HIS A 234 9.51 11.95 -5.60
C HIS A 234 9.60 10.98 -4.43
N THR A 235 10.06 9.76 -4.71
CA THR A 235 10.39 8.77 -3.67
C THR A 235 11.88 8.88 -3.33
N PRO A 236 12.27 8.98 -2.05
CA PRO A 236 13.65 9.20 -1.63
C PRO A 236 14.52 7.94 -1.76
N ILE A 237 14.78 7.49 -3.00
CA ILE A 237 15.66 6.35 -3.29
C ILE A 237 16.92 6.85 -4.00
N GLY A 238 18.06 6.66 -3.35
CA GLY A 238 19.33 7.19 -3.83
C GLY A 238 19.46 8.70 -3.62
N ILE A 239 20.61 9.24 -4.00
CA ILE A 239 21.03 10.58 -3.61
C ILE A 239 20.22 11.69 -4.27
N ASN A 240 20.01 11.58 -5.58
CA ASN A 240 19.37 12.64 -6.35
C ASN A 240 17.88 12.71 -6.01
N SER A 241 17.17 11.57 -6.05
CA SER A 241 15.74 11.54 -5.70
C SER A 241 15.48 11.91 -4.24
N THR A 242 16.42 11.63 -3.32
CA THR A 242 16.29 12.11 -1.93
C THR A 242 16.41 13.63 -1.85
N LYS A 243 17.30 14.26 -2.64
CA LYS A 243 17.39 15.72 -2.73
C LYS A 243 16.10 16.32 -3.30
N ASP A 244 15.64 15.79 -4.43
CA ASP A 244 14.42 16.25 -5.10
C ASP A 244 13.20 16.12 -4.16
N PHE A 245 13.12 15.02 -3.42
CA PHE A 245 12.09 14.81 -2.39
C PHE A 245 12.13 15.87 -1.28
N ILE A 246 13.33 16.19 -0.76
CA ILE A 246 13.48 17.20 0.30
C ILE A 246 13.13 18.61 -0.23
N GLU A 247 13.55 18.92 -1.46
CA GLU A 247 13.19 20.18 -2.10
C GLU A 247 11.69 20.31 -2.32
N GLU A 248 11.03 19.23 -2.73
CA GLU A 248 9.58 19.17 -2.89
C GLU A 248 8.85 19.38 -1.57
N LEU A 249 9.26 18.70 -0.48
CA LEU A 249 8.71 18.91 0.86
C LEU A 249 8.89 20.35 1.35
N ASN A 250 10.06 20.94 1.15
CA ASN A 250 10.32 22.33 1.53
C ASN A 250 9.46 23.30 0.72
N LYS A 251 9.24 23.04 -0.57
CA LYS A 251 8.32 23.81 -1.41
C LYS A 251 6.87 23.72 -0.89
N ILE A 252 6.39 22.54 -0.55
CA ILE A 252 5.05 22.32 0.03
C ILE A 252 4.91 23.08 1.36
N ARG A 253 5.96 23.07 2.19
CA ARG A 253 6.02 23.76 3.48
C ARG A 253 6.16 25.28 3.35
N GLY A 254 6.55 25.79 2.17
CA GLY A 254 6.80 27.22 1.94
C GLY A 254 8.14 27.71 2.50
N VAL A 255 9.10 26.82 2.76
CA VAL A 255 10.44 27.12 3.26
C VAL A 255 11.41 27.22 2.08
N LYS A 256 12.23 28.27 2.05
CA LYS A 256 13.22 28.50 0.98
C LYS A 256 14.61 27.88 1.27
N ASP A 257 14.75 27.04 2.29
CA ASP A 257 16.01 26.42 2.59
C ASP A 257 16.40 25.43 1.49
N SER A 258 17.50 25.74 0.81
CA SER A 258 18.18 24.77 -0.04
C SER A 258 18.84 23.72 0.87
N PHE A 259 18.57 22.45 0.67
CA PHE A 259 19.24 21.37 1.34
C PHE A 259 20.74 21.42 1.06
N SER A 260 21.51 22.01 1.96
CA SER A 260 22.98 22.15 1.83
C SER A 260 23.75 21.04 2.54
N ASP A 261 23.09 20.31 3.46
CA ASP A 261 23.78 19.29 4.26
C ASP A 261 23.71 17.91 3.57
N THR A 262 24.77 17.60 2.84
CA THR A 262 24.97 16.29 2.20
C THR A 262 25.55 15.24 3.16
N SER A 263 25.87 15.61 4.40
CA SER A 263 26.50 14.70 5.39
C SER A 263 25.63 13.46 5.68
N ARG A 264 24.32 13.61 5.57
CA ARG A 264 23.32 12.56 5.83
C ARG A 264 23.18 11.55 4.68
N LEU A 265 23.66 11.85 3.50
CA LEU A 265 23.56 10.95 2.34
C LEU A 265 24.60 9.81 2.36
N ASN A 266 25.36 9.66 3.45
CA ASN A 266 26.35 8.61 3.65
C ASN A 266 27.32 8.41 2.45
N PHE A 267 27.62 9.50 1.73
CA PHE A 267 28.49 9.47 0.56
C PHE A 267 29.83 8.80 0.83
N ASP A 268 30.41 9.15 1.97
CA ASP A 268 31.72 8.62 2.35
C ASP A 268 31.69 7.11 2.61
N TRP A 269 30.58 6.62 3.17
CA TRP A 269 30.40 5.19 3.37
C TRP A 269 30.25 4.46 2.03
N TRP A 270 29.40 4.96 1.14
CA TRP A 270 29.20 4.38 -0.18
C TRP A 270 30.47 4.41 -1.02
N SER A 271 31.21 5.51 -1.04
CA SER A 271 32.45 5.63 -1.80
C SER A 271 33.55 4.69 -1.31
N LYS A 272 33.56 4.35 -0.03
CA LYS A 272 34.53 3.43 0.57
C LYS A 272 34.09 1.97 0.50
N SER A 273 32.79 1.69 0.47
CA SER A 273 32.24 0.33 0.52
C SER A 273 32.00 -0.30 -0.85
N VAL A 274 31.93 0.49 -1.92
CA VAL A 274 31.72 -0.02 -3.28
C VAL A 274 33.03 -0.10 -4.02
N ASP A 275 33.49 -1.33 -4.33
CA ASP A 275 34.61 -1.56 -5.23
C ASP A 275 34.17 -1.35 -6.69
N SER A 276 34.47 -0.18 -7.25
CA SER A 276 34.11 0.17 -8.62
C SER A 276 34.71 -0.77 -9.69
N ASN A 277 35.81 -1.47 -9.39
CA ASN A 277 36.41 -2.43 -10.30
C ASN A 277 35.52 -3.66 -10.53
N TYR A 278 34.67 -4.00 -9.56
CA TYR A 278 33.80 -5.14 -9.68
C TYR A 278 32.76 -5.00 -10.82
N PHE A 279 32.38 -3.77 -11.15
CA PHE A 279 31.35 -3.45 -12.15
C PHE A 279 31.95 -3.08 -13.52
N THR A 280 33.30 -2.90 -13.61
CA THR A 280 33.92 -2.47 -14.85
C THR A 280 33.68 -3.46 -15.99
N GLY A 281 33.15 -2.96 -17.11
CA GLY A 281 32.90 -3.75 -18.32
C GLY A 281 31.65 -4.69 -18.21
N LYS A 282 30.95 -4.73 -17.08
CA LYS A 282 29.74 -5.54 -16.92
C LYS A 282 28.52 -4.79 -17.45
N ARG A 283 27.65 -5.53 -18.11
CA ARG A 283 26.31 -5.05 -18.48
C ARG A 283 25.32 -5.66 -17.50
N VAL A 284 24.55 -4.80 -16.84
CA VAL A 284 23.50 -5.20 -15.92
C VAL A 284 22.16 -4.97 -16.60
N PHE A 285 21.33 -6.00 -16.59
CA PHE A 285 19.92 -5.90 -16.99
C PHE A 285 19.08 -6.05 -15.73
N ILE A 286 18.27 -5.03 -15.44
CA ILE A 286 17.41 -5.02 -14.26
C ILE A 286 15.98 -5.17 -14.75
N LEU A 287 15.29 -6.20 -14.28
CA LEU A 287 13.87 -6.42 -14.49
C LEU A 287 13.20 -6.35 -13.12
N GLU A 288 12.48 -5.28 -12.85
CA GLU A 288 11.85 -5.04 -11.57
C GLU A 288 10.39 -4.62 -11.71
N MET A 289 9.67 -4.61 -10.61
CA MET A 289 8.31 -4.11 -10.54
C MET A 289 8.25 -2.60 -10.82
N GLN A 290 7.10 -2.09 -11.18
CA GLN A 290 6.88 -0.81 -11.85
C GLN A 290 7.58 0.41 -11.21
N LEU A 291 7.60 0.52 -9.89
CA LEU A 291 8.25 1.64 -9.18
C LEU A 291 9.76 1.65 -9.40
N MET A 292 10.41 0.50 -9.24
CA MET A 292 11.86 0.38 -9.39
C MET A 292 12.31 0.61 -10.84
N LEU A 293 11.46 0.29 -11.82
CA LEU A 293 11.69 0.60 -13.24
C LEU A 293 11.67 2.12 -13.51
N LEU A 294 10.74 2.86 -12.93
CA LEU A 294 10.67 4.33 -13.07
C LEU A 294 11.89 5.00 -12.45
N LEU A 295 12.30 4.55 -11.28
CA LEU A 295 13.51 5.06 -10.61
C LEU A 295 14.79 4.78 -11.40
N HIS A 296 14.88 3.63 -12.07
CA HIS A 296 16.00 3.32 -12.93
C HIS A 296 15.99 4.09 -14.27
N GLN A 297 14.81 4.55 -14.74
CA GLN A 297 14.72 5.42 -15.91
C GLN A 297 15.15 6.87 -15.61
N GLU A 298 14.99 7.31 -14.37
CA GLU A 298 15.45 8.62 -13.91
C GLU A 298 16.93 8.64 -13.52
N LEU A 299 17.55 7.48 -13.26
CA LEU A 299 19.00 7.39 -13.21
C LEU A 299 19.53 7.87 -14.57
N PRO A 300 20.23 9.02 -14.62
CA PRO A 300 20.58 9.62 -15.90
C PRO A 300 21.29 8.58 -16.76
N ARG A 301 20.90 8.50 -18.05
CA ARG A 301 21.62 7.76 -19.10
C ARG A 301 23.07 8.26 -19.29
N LYS A 302 23.66 8.87 -18.27
CA LYS A 302 25.07 9.13 -18.19
C LYS A 302 25.76 7.78 -18.12
N ARG A 303 26.25 7.34 -19.28
CA ARG A 303 27.20 6.25 -19.37
C ARG A 303 28.13 6.34 -18.18
N TRP A 304 28.04 5.40 -17.26
CA TRP A 304 29.05 5.19 -16.26
C TRP A 304 30.31 4.74 -17.04
N HIS A 305 31.08 5.69 -17.51
CA HIS A 305 32.40 5.44 -17.97
C HIS A 305 33.28 5.34 -16.72
N PHE A 306 33.33 4.16 -16.14
CA PHE A 306 34.42 3.84 -15.24
C PHE A 306 35.70 3.72 -16.12
N ARG A 307 36.60 4.64 -15.96
CA ARG A 307 37.95 4.50 -16.46
C ARG A 307 38.74 3.57 -15.56
#